data_93939d016985d90fbd97e00c0d29e241
#
_entry.id   93939d016985d90fbd97e00c0d29e241
#
_cell.length_a   1.000
_cell.length_b   1.000
_cell.length_c   1.000
_cell.angle_alpha   90.00
_cell.angle_beta   90.00
_cell.angle_gamma   90.00
#
_symmetry.space_group_name_H-M   'P 1'
#
loop_
_entity.id
_entity.type
_entity.pdbx_description
1 polymer ?
#
loop_
_entity_poly.entity_id
_entity_poly.type
_entity_poly.pdbx_seq_one_letter_code
_entity_poly.pdbx_strand_id
1 'polypeptide(L)'
;MNAPIVIEEGIGQLFIDDLLIETAEGLTKVVNQPVKYENNPVLVTDHVWEELQEDLLYATGCVMYDATEGIFKMWYQCSNSDWTASWLAYATSENGTEWEKPDTGFDRGFIPRRALQNGASGTNLILAAAGDSVFDWPIVWKDLHEADPSKRYKLAFGMPYGIAHIQGIGRWHRGQGPEFGLGLGFSPDGIHWDMYSGNPVLGSRMETPAWALL
;
A
#
# COMPACT_ATOMS: atom_id res chain seq x y z
N MET A 1 16.03 -39.73 15.92
CA MET A 1 17.00 -38.73 15.42
C MET A 1 16.33 -38.04 14.28
N ASN A 2 16.17 -36.75 14.35
CA ASN A 2 15.64 -35.98 13.23
C ASN A 2 16.71 -35.92 12.11
N ALA A 3 16.27 -35.93 10.87
CA ALA A 3 17.18 -35.74 9.73
C ALA A 3 17.89 -34.38 9.87
N PRO A 4 19.17 -34.25 9.46
CA PRO A 4 19.86 -32.99 9.50
C PRO A 4 19.18 -31.98 8.58
N ILE A 5 19.09 -30.72 9.04
CA ILE A 5 18.58 -29.62 8.22
C ILE A 5 19.65 -29.29 7.18
N VAL A 6 19.28 -29.31 5.90
CA VAL A 6 20.15 -28.94 4.81
C VAL A 6 19.93 -27.46 4.51
N ILE A 7 20.97 -26.66 4.63
CA ILE A 7 20.96 -25.24 4.27
C ILE A 7 21.49 -25.13 2.84
N GLU A 8 20.71 -24.54 1.95
CA GLU A 8 21.11 -24.32 0.55
C GLU A 8 22.14 -23.18 0.47
N GLU A 9 23.18 -23.40 -0.34
CA GLU A 9 24.22 -22.41 -0.54
C GLU A 9 23.67 -21.15 -1.23
N GLY A 10 24.06 -19.97 -0.73
CA GLY A 10 23.65 -18.69 -1.29
C GLY A 10 22.30 -18.17 -0.77
N ILE A 11 21.57 -18.93 0.04
CA ILE A 11 20.35 -18.47 0.68
C ILE A 11 20.65 -17.96 2.09
N GLY A 12 20.40 -16.67 2.32
CA GLY A 12 20.53 -16.05 3.65
C GLY A 12 19.57 -16.68 4.64
N GLN A 13 20.07 -17.10 5.81
CA GLN A 13 19.26 -17.64 6.89
C GLN A 13 19.18 -16.64 8.03
N LEU A 14 17.98 -16.46 8.57
CA LEU A 14 17.75 -15.61 9.74
C LEU A 14 17.77 -16.48 11.01
N PHE A 15 18.54 -16.07 12.01
CA PHE A 15 18.54 -16.70 13.35
C PHE A 15 17.39 -16.16 14.20
N ILE A 16 16.15 -16.38 13.74
CA ILE A 16 14.94 -15.96 14.46
C ILE A 16 14.75 -16.80 15.72
N ASP A 17 15.04 -18.10 15.60
CA ASP A 17 15.04 -19.09 16.67
C ASP A 17 16.34 -19.89 16.68
N ASP A 18 16.40 -20.93 17.48
CA ASP A 18 17.59 -21.77 17.63
C ASP A 18 17.55 -23.02 16.73
N LEU A 19 16.63 -23.12 15.77
CA LEU A 19 16.44 -24.29 14.91
C LEU A 19 17.70 -24.68 14.12
N LEU A 20 18.47 -23.68 13.71
CA LEU A 20 19.70 -23.85 12.91
C LEU A 20 20.98 -23.88 13.75
N ILE A 21 20.85 -23.86 15.09
CA ILE A 21 21.97 -23.81 16.03
C ILE A 21 22.09 -25.17 16.73
N GLU A 22 23.14 -25.90 16.44
CA GLU A 22 23.40 -27.17 17.12
C GLU A 22 24.02 -26.94 18.52
N THR A 23 25.00 -26.05 18.59
CA THR A 23 25.67 -25.66 19.84
C THR A 23 26.06 -24.19 19.81
N ALA A 24 26.02 -23.51 20.95
CA ALA A 24 26.48 -22.16 21.12
C ALA A 24 27.32 -22.04 22.40
N GLU A 25 28.63 -21.87 22.24
CA GLU A 25 29.55 -21.70 23.38
C GLU A 25 30.23 -20.32 23.30
N GLY A 26 30.24 -19.59 24.41
CA GLY A 26 30.88 -18.28 24.49
C GLY A 26 30.19 -17.18 23.68
N LEU A 27 28.97 -17.41 23.20
CA LEU A 27 28.15 -16.45 22.46
C LEU A 27 26.96 -15.97 23.30
N THR A 28 26.58 -14.72 23.12
CA THR A 28 25.37 -14.16 23.73
C THR A 28 24.46 -13.64 22.62
N LYS A 29 23.19 -14.04 22.64
CA LYS A 29 22.18 -13.51 21.71
C LYS A 29 21.83 -12.08 22.13
N VAL A 30 22.05 -11.14 21.23
CA VAL A 30 21.72 -9.73 21.43
C VAL A 30 20.66 -9.29 20.45
N VAL A 31 19.59 -8.69 20.95
CA VAL A 31 18.56 -8.05 20.13
C VAL A 31 18.88 -6.58 20.04
N ASN A 32 19.25 -6.13 18.86
CA ASN A 32 19.48 -4.72 18.60
C ASN A 32 18.15 -3.98 18.49
N GLN A 33 17.87 -3.10 19.44
CA GLN A 33 16.66 -2.28 19.42
C GLN A 33 16.79 -1.15 18.40
N PRO A 34 15.81 -0.91 17.54
CA PRO A 34 15.82 0.24 16.64
C PRO A 34 15.70 1.54 17.45
N VAL A 35 16.42 2.55 17.01
CA VAL A 35 16.28 3.92 17.53
C VAL A 35 15.32 4.66 16.60
N LYS A 36 14.30 5.28 17.19
CA LYS A 36 13.37 6.11 16.41
C LYS A 36 14.10 7.33 15.85
N TYR A 37 13.84 7.63 14.59
CA TYR A 37 14.34 8.85 13.96
C TYR A 37 13.83 10.09 14.71
N GLU A 38 14.74 11.03 15.02
CA GLU A 38 14.42 12.17 15.87
C GLU A 38 13.40 13.14 15.24
N ASN A 39 13.39 13.24 13.91
CA ASN A 39 12.47 14.12 13.16
C ASN A 39 11.18 13.39 12.70
N ASN A 40 10.77 12.33 13.38
CA ASN A 40 9.45 11.75 13.12
C ASN A 40 8.30 12.69 13.53
N PRO A 41 7.18 12.73 12.79
CA PRO A 41 6.88 11.94 11.61
C PRO A 41 7.58 12.46 10.35
N VAL A 42 8.03 11.55 9.47
CA VAL A 42 8.70 11.88 8.20
C VAL A 42 7.73 12.27 7.08
N LEU A 43 6.45 11.96 7.24
CA LEU A 43 5.37 12.38 6.35
C LEU A 43 4.25 12.98 7.20
N VAL A 44 3.81 14.17 6.83
CA VAL A 44 2.72 14.88 7.52
C VAL A 44 1.60 15.22 6.52
N THR A 45 0.39 15.45 7.04
CA THR A 45 -0.70 16.01 6.25
C THR A 45 -0.43 17.49 6.02
N ASP A 46 -0.18 17.88 4.80
CA ASP A 46 0.08 19.27 4.39
C ASP A 46 -0.71 19.68 3.15
N HIS A 47 -1.54 18.76 2.65
CA HIS A 47 -2.40 18.99 1.50
C HIS A 47 -3.88 18.89 1.88
N VAL A 48 -4.69 19.71 1.23
CA VAL A 48 -6.14 19.85 1.53
C VAL A 48 -6.91 18.52 1.38
N TRP A 49 -6.47 17.63 0.48
CA TRP A 49 -7.06 16.30 0.30
C TRP A 49 -6.62 15.29 1.33
N GLU A 50 -5.61 15.61 2.14
CA GLU A 50 -5.15 14.82 3.27
C GLU A 50 -5.82 15.26 4.58
N GLU A 51 -6.34 16.50 4.65
CA GLU A 51 -6.90 17.16 5.84
C GLU A 51 -8.43 17.13 5.90
N LEU A 52 -9.09 16.13 5.34
CA LEU A 52 -10.54 16.09 5.31
C LEU A 52 -11.14 15.75 6.69
N GLN A 53 -11.36 16.78 7.52
CA GLN A 53 -12.12 16.74 8.78
C GLN A 53 -11.47 15.95 9.94
N GLU A 54 -10.51 16.55 10.64
CA GLU A 54 -9.88 16.04 11.88
C GLU A 54 -9.15 14.68 11.72
N ASP A 55 -8.32 14.48 10.78
CA ASP A 55 -8.20 13.32 9.94
C ASP A 55 -6.99 12.48 10.15
N LEU A 56 -7.23 11.24 9.95
CA LEU A 56 -6.30 10.16 10.05
C LEU A 56 -5.56 10.00 8.71
N LEU A 57 -4.32 10.50 8.65
CA LEU A 57 -3.36 9.93 7.74
C LEU A 57 -3.10 8.51 8.23
N TYR A 58 -3.76 7.54 7.64
CA TYR A 58 -3.39 6.16 7.89
C TYR A 58 -2.10 5.88 7.14
N ALA A 59 -1.03 5.66 7.88
CA ALA A 59 0.21 5.13 7.35
C ALA A 59 0.09 3.64 6.97
N THR A 60 -1.12 3.17 6.63
CA THR A 60 -1.30 1.90 5.97
C THR A 60 -0.96 2.09 4.51
N GLY A 61 0.11 1.49 4.12
CA GLY A 61 0.66 1.60 2.79
C GLY A 61 1.96 0.84 2.75
N CYS A 62 2.68 0.98 1.68
CA CYS A 62 3.99 0.37 1.55
C CYS A 62 5.03 1.40 1.13
N VAL A 63 6.23 1.17 1.62
CA VAL A 63 7.43 1.88 1.21
C VAL A 63 8.37 0.86 0.59
N MET A 64 8.89 1.17 -0.58
CA MET A 64 9.91 0.35 -1.23
C MET A 64 11.04 1.23 -1.76
N TYR A 65 12.25 0.69 -1.77
CA TYR A 65 13.36 1.27 -2.53
C TYR A 65 13.36 0.69 -3.93
N ASP A 66 13.20 1.55 -4.92
CA ASP A 66 13.30 1.16 -6.33
C ASP A 66 14.76 1.26 -6.79
N ALA A 67 15.46 0.13 -6.76
CA ALA A 67 16.87 0.09 -7.13
C ALA A 67 17.14 0.45 -8.61
N THR A 68 16.11 0.38 -9.47
CA THR A 68 16.23 0.75 -10.89
C THR A 68 16.25 2.27 -11.05
N GLU A 69 15.45 2.95 -10.25
CA GLU A 69 15.31 4.42 -10.28
C GLU A 69 16.16 5.11 -9.21
N GLY A 70 16.66 4.36 -8.21
CA GLY A 70 17.50 4.87 -7.14
C GLY A 70 16.75 5.70 -6.11
N ILE A 71 15.43 5.52 -5.97
CA ILE A 71 14.57 6.30 -5.08
C ILE A 71 13.68 5.41 -4.21
N PHE A 72 13.27 5.95 -3.08
CA PHE A 72 12.18 5.39 -2.29
C PHE A 72 10.84 5.84 -2.85
N LYS A 73 9.88 4.93 -2.89
CA LYS A 73 8.50 5.15 -3.29
C LYS A 73 7.58 4.76 -2.14
N MET A 74 6.60 5.59 -1.86
CA MET A 74 5.61 5.34 -0.83
C MET A 74 4.20 5.44 -1.43
N TRP A 75 3.38 4.46 -1.12
CA TRP A 75 1.94 4.51 -1.33
C TRP A 75 1.27 4.51 0.03
N TYR A 76 0.45 5.51 0.29
CA TYR A 76 -0.18 5.67 1.59
C TYR A 76 -1.65 5.99 1.45
N GLN A 77 -2.43 5.45 2.37
CA GLN A 77 -3.88 5.63 2.40
C GLN A 77 -4.23 6.87 3.19
N CYS A 78 -5.13 7.66 2.63
CA CYS A 78 -5.85 8.72 3.32
C CYS A 78 -7.33 8.33 3.40
N SER A 79 -7.97 8.60 4.53
CA SER A 79 -9.39 8.32 4.72
C SER A 79 -10.04 9.48 5.47
N ASN A 80 -11.32 9.70 5.26
CA ASN A 80 -12.07 10.62 6.11
C ASN A 80 -12.47 9.95 7.43
N SER A 81 -12.75 10.76 8.45
CA SER A 81 -12.99 10.30 9.82
C SER A 81 -14.19 9.37 9.98
N ASP A 82 -15.18 9.46 9.11
CA ASP A 82 -16.39 8.64 9.11
C ASP A 82 -16.28 7.39 8.20
N TRP A 83 -15.12 7.18 7.58
CA TRP A 83 -14.85 6.05 6.72
C TRP A 83 -15.79 5.90 5.51
N THR A 84 -16.31 7.01 5.02
CA THR A 84 -17.16 7.02 3.83
C THR A 84 -16.39 7.26 2.54
N ALA A 85 -15.12 7.63 2.63
CA ALA A 85 -14.22 7.82 1.49
C ALA A 85 -12.77 7.51 1.85
N SER A 86 -12.03 6.99 0.89
CA SER A 86 -10.59 6.76 1.01
C SER A 86 -9.86 7.06 -0.28
N TRP A 87 -8.60 7.43 -0.15
CA TRP A 87 -7.71 7.73 -1.26
C TRP A 87 -6.39 7.01 -1.07
N LEU A 88 -5.77 6.62 -2.17
CA LEU A 88 -4.38 6.20 -2.21
C LEU A 88 -3.55 7.33 -2.80
N ALA A 89 -2.55 7.77 -2.06
CA ALA A 89 -1.64 8.82 -2.44
C ALA A 89 -0.22 8.26 -2.65
N TYR A 90 0.60 9.02 -3.34
CA TYR A 90 1.95 8.65 -3.72
C TYR A 90 2.96 9.70 -3.28
N ALA A 91 4.11 9.24 -2.78
CA ALA A 91 5.24 10.10 -2.46
C ALA A 91 6.56 9.44 -2.85
N THR A 92 7.58 10.25 -3.08
CA THR A 92 8.94 9.81 -3.40
C THR A 92 9.95 10.42 -2.46
N SER A 93 11.10 9.76 -2.29
CA SER A 93 12.20 10.27 -1.49
C SER A 93 13.54 9.74 -1.98
N GLU A 94 14.59 10.57 -1.95
CA GLU A 94 15.95 10.14 -2.23
C GLU A 94 16.61 9.45 -1.03
N ASN A 95 16.20 9.80 0.20
CA ASN A 95 16.87 9.38 1.43
C ASN A 95 15.97 8.61 2.43
N GLY A 96 14.67 8.48 2.13
CA GLY A 96 13.69 7.80 2.99
C GLY A 96 13.18 8.63 4.17
N THR A 97 13.65 9.86 4.34
CA THR A 97 13.28 10.74 5.46
C THR A 97 12.65 12.06 5.01
N GLU A 98 13.00 12.55 3.85
CA GLU A 98 12.44 13.75 3.21
C GLU A 98 11.60 13.30 2.02
N TRP A 99 10.29 13.58 2.05
CA TRP A 99 9.34 13.06 1.07
C TRP A 99 8.73 14.17 0.24
N GLU A 100 8.71 13.95 -1.07
CA GLU A 100 8.04 14.80 -2.04
C GLU A 100 6.72 14.16 -2.48
N LYS A 101 5.71 14.99 -2.72
CA LYS A 101 4.36 14.59 -3.16
C LYS A 101 4.13 15.09 -4.59
N PRO A 102 4.59 14.36 -5.61
CA PRO A 102 4.51 14.82 -7.00
C PRO A 102 3.07 14.86 -7.49
N ASP A 103 2.78 15.78 -8.43
CA ASP A 103 1.51 15.75 -9.15
C ASP A 103 1.45 14.51 -10.05
N THR A 104 0.45 13.67 -9.80
CA THR A 104 0.22 12.41 -10.54
C THR A 104 -0.71 12.58 -11.75
N GLY A 105 -1.25 13.76 -11.96
CA GLY A 105 -2.26 14.01 -12.98
C GLY A 105 -3.63 13.38 -12.69
N PHE A 106 -3.89 13.00 -11.43
CA PHE A 106 -5.14 12.37 -11.02
C PHE A 106 -6.37 13.24 -11.35
N ASP A 107 -7.45 12.61 -11.86
CA ASP A 107 -8.68 13.31 -12.21
C ASP A 107 -9.34 13.95 -10.98
N ARG A 108 -9.41 15.28 -10.99
CA ARG A 108 -9.98 16.09 -9.91
C ARG A 108 -11.47 15.88 -9.69
N GLY A 109 -12.18 15.27 -10.64
CA GLY A 109 -13.61 14.97 -10.51
C GLY A 109 -13.94 14.07 -9.33
N PHE A 110 -12.96 13.31 -8.83
CA PHE A 110 -13.10 12.41 -7.68
C PHE A 110 -12.69 13.05 -6.35
N ILE A 111 -12.08 14.23 -6.39
CA ILE A 111 -11.67 14.93 -5.17
C ILE A 111 -12.87 15.71 -4.62
N PRO A 112 -13.14 15.66 -3.33
CA PRO A 112 -14.21 16.46 -2.73
C PRO A 112 -14.08 17.93 -3.10
N ARG A 113 -15.20 18.56 -3.49
CA ARG A 113 -15.22 19.97 -3.94
C ARG A 113 -14.53 20.95 -3.00
N ARG A 114 -14.59 20.67 -1.69
CA ARG A 114 -13.94 21.48 -0.65
C ARG A 114 -12.43 21.47 -0.77
N ALA A 115 -11.83 20.34 -1.15
CA ALA A 115 -10.39 20.24 -1.40
C ALA A 115 -9.95 21.04 -2.64
N LEU A 116 -10.81 21.09 -3.67
CA LEU A 116 -10.54 21.87 -4.91
C LEU A 116 -10.68 23.38 -4.75
N GLN A 117 -11.46 23.84 -3.77
CA GLN A 117 -11.71 25.28 -3.54
C GLN A 117 -10.46 26.06 -3.11
N ASN A 118 -9.44 25.37 -2.60
CA ASN A 118 -8.19 25.99 -2.13
C ASN A 118 -7.10 26.13 -3.19
N GLY A 119 -7.44 25.97 -4.47
CA GLY A 119 -6.55 26.34 -5.59
C GLY A 119 -5.41 25.37 -5.88
N ALA A 120 -5.49 24.12 -5.42
CA ALA A 120 -4.49 23.12 -5.74
C ALA A 120 -4.38 22.91 -7.26
N SER A 121 -3.17 23.05 -7.82
CA SER A 121 -2.90 22.89 -9.25
C SER A 121 -2.72 21.45 -9.68
N GLY A 122 -2.35 20.55 -8.77
CA GLY A 122 -2.15 19.12 -8.96
C GLY A 122 -2.41 18.36 -7.66
N THR A 123 -2.43 17.04 -7.73
CA THR A 123 -2.56 16.16 -6.56
C THR A 123 -1.63 14.96 -6.70
N ASN A 124 -1.16 14.44 -5.57
CA ASN A 124 -0.41 13.19 -5.52
C ASN A 124 -1.30 11.97 -5.31
N LEU A 125 -2.59 12.10 -5.55
CA LEU A 125 -3.54 10.99 -5.49
C LEU A 125 -3.38 10.09 -6.72
N ILE A 126 -3.61 8.79 -6.54
CA ILE A 126 -3.54 7.79 -7.61
C ILE A 126 -4.79 6.92 -7.70
N LEU A 127 -5.53 6.79 -6.60
CA LEU A 127 -6.82 6.10 -6.56
C LEU A 127 -7.74 6.83 -5.58
N ALA A 128 -9.04 6.79 -5.86
CA ALA A 128 -10.07 7.27 -4.94
C ALA A 128 -11.26 6.31 -4.92
N ALA A 129 -11.75 6.04 -3.73
CA ALA A 129 -13.05 5.40 -3.52
C ALA A 129 -13.99 6.41 -2.85
N ALA A 130 -15.20 6.55 -3.37
CA ALA A 130 -16.18 7.49 -2.88
C ALA A 130 -17.59 6.88 -2.84
N GLY A 131 -18.46 7.40 -1.97
CA GLY A 131 -19.83 6.93 -1.74
C GLY A 131 -19.83 5.64 -0.97
N ASP A 132 -20.21 5.39 0.14
CA ASP A 132 -20.31 4.18 1.01
C ASP A 132 -19.24 3.08 0.77
N SER A 133 -18.11 3.46 0.18
CA SER A 133 -17.03 2.57 -0.24
C SER A 133 -15.69 3.12 0.19
N VAL A 134 -14.97 2.35 0.99
CA VAL A 134 -13.58 2.58 1.36
C VAL A 134 -12.77 1.40 0.81
N PHE A 135 -11.60 1.63 0.25
CA PHE A 135 -10.65 0.54 0.10
C PHE A 135 -9.70 0.56 1.31
N ASP A 136 -9.32 -0.62 1.78
CA ASP A 136 -8.51 -0.77 2.96
C ASP A 136 -7.21 -1.51 2.67
N TRP A 137 -6.20 -1.18 3.46
CA TRP A 137 -4.94 -1.92 3.53
C TRP A 137 -4.27 -2.13 2.16
N PRO A 138 -4.07 -1.06 1.37
CA PRO A 138 -3.43 -1.18 0.07
C PRO A 138 -1.97 -1.61 0.25
N ILE A 139 -1.57 -2.62 -0.51
CA ILE A 139 -0.19 -3.10 -0.59
C ILE A 139 0.24 -3.05 -2.04
N VAL A 140 1.33 -2.37 -2.33
CA VAL A 140 1.92 -2.27 -3.66
C VAL A 140 3.29 -2.94 -3.66
N TRP A 141 3.57 -3.71 -4.70
CA TRP A 141 4.92 -4.23 -4.92
C TRP A 141 5.29 -4.18 -6.40
N LYS A 142 6.60 -4.11 -6.67
CA LYS A 142 7.18 -4.17 -8.00
C LYS A 142 7.68 -5.60 -8.26
N ASP A 143 7.04 -6.28 -9.20
CA ASP A 143 7.42 -7.63 -9.60
C ASP A 143 8.47 -7.55 -10.72
N LEU A 144 9.73 -7.78 -10.38
CA LEU A 144 10.83 -7.72 -11.35
C LEU A 144 10.81 -8.89 -12.34
N HIS A 145 10.10 -9.98 -12.04
CA HIS A 145 9.98 -11.16 -12.88
C HIS A 145 8.75 -11.13 -13.80
N GLU A 146 7.85 -10.14 -13.63
CA GLU A 146 6.69 -10.01 -14.51
C GLU A 146 7.12 -9.72 -15.96
N ALA A 147 6.65 -10.55 -16.88
CA ALA A 147 6.99 -10.45 -18.29
C ALA A 147 6.21 -9.33 -19.01
N ASP A 148 4.99 -9.03 -18.55
CA ASP A 148 4.14 -7.99 -19.09
C ASP A 148 4.45 -6.64 -18.42
N PRO A 149 5.09 -5.68 -19.12
CA PRO A 149 5.44 -4.39 -18.52
C PRO A 149 4.24 -3.61 -17.96
N SER A 150 3.04 -3.82 -18.52
CA SER A 150 1.82 -3.15 -18.03
C SER A 150 1.39 -3.63 -16.66
N LYS A 151 1.95 -4.74 -16.17
CA LYS A 151 1.66 -5.36 -14.87
C LYS A 151 2.85 -5.36 -13.93
N ARG A 152 3.88 -4.57 -14.22
CA ARG A 152 5.13 -4.48 -13.45
C ARG A 152 4.89 -4.20 -11.98
N TYR A 153 3.95 -3.31 -11.66
CA TYR A 153 3.50 -3.06 -10.31
C TYR A 153 2.16 -3.75 -10.08
N LYS A 154 2.00 -4.28 -8.89
CA LYS A 154 0.80 -4.99 -8.45
C LYS A 154 0.29 -4.34 -7.18
N LEU A 155 -1.02 -4.12 -7.14
CA LEU A 155 -1.75 -3.61 -5.99
C LEU A 155 -2.69 -4.69 -5.48
N ALA A 156 -2.64 -4.96 -4.18
CA ALA A 156 -3.66 -5.73 -3.49
C ALA A 156 -4.34 -4.84 -2.44
N PHE A 157 -5.65 -4.94 -2.30
CA PHE A 157 -6.41 -4.10 -1.37
C PHE A 157 -7.69 -4.78 -0.92
N GLY A 158 -8.13 -4.45 0.28
CA GLY A 158 -9.45 -4.82 0.77
C GLY A 158 -10.51 -4.09 -0.04
N MET A 159 -11.41 -4.84 -0.64
CA MET A 159 -12.55 -4.30 -1.38
C MET A 159 -13.74 -4.22 -0.45
N PRO A 160 -14.31 -3.02 -0.23
CA PRO A 160 -15.47 -2.87 0.60
C PRO A 160 -16.76 -3.22 -0.14
N TYR A 161 -17.81 -3.27 0.64
CA TYR A 161 -19.17 -3.25 0.17
C TYR A 161 -19.51 -1.99 -0.61
N GLY A 162 -20.39 -2.12 -1.55
CA GLY A 162 -21.00 -1.00 -2.23
C GLY A 162 -20.50 -0.76 -3.64
N ILE A 163 -20.83 0.38 -4.20
CA ILE A 163 -20.41 0.83 -5.52
C ILE A 163 -19.12 1.61 -5.33
N ALA A 164 -17.97 0.97 -5.54
CA ALA A 164 -16.71 1.68 -5.61
C ALA A 164 -16.60 2.41 -6.96
N HIS A 165 -16.45 3.72 -6.92
CA HIS A 165 -16.00 4.49 -8.06
C HIS A 165 -14.47 4.57 -7.98
N ILE A 166 -13.79 3.74 -8.75
CA ILE A 166 -12.34 3.79 -8.86
C ILE A 166 -12.02 4.38 -10.22
N GLN A 167 -11.20 5.41 -10.26
CA GLN A 167 -10.81 6.06 -11.52
C GLN A 167 -10.22 5.02 -12.48
N GLY A 168 -10.64 5.07 -13.74
CA GLY A 168 -10.20 4.14 -14.78
C GLY A 168 -11.07 2.88 -14.97
N ILE A 169 -11.90 2.51 -13.97
CA ILE A 169 -12.69 1.26 -14.06
C ILE A 169 -14.18 1.52 -14.24
N GLY A 170 -14.61 2.76 -13.99
CA GLY A 170 -16.03 3.05 -13.96
C GLY A 170 -16.71 2.52 -12.70
N ARG A 171 -18.02 2.41 -12.79
CA ARG A 171 -18.88 1.95 -11.69
C ARG A 171 -18.72 0.45 -11.51
N TRP A 172 -18.15 0.04 -10.38
CA TRP A 172 -18.14 -1.36 -10.01
C TRP A 172 -19.44 -1.72 -9.29
N HIS A 173 -20.22 -2.63 -9.89
CA HIS A 173 -21.46 -3.08 -9.28
C HIS A 173 -21.20 -4.32 -8.45
N ARG A 174 -21.64 -4.26 -7.21
CA ARG A 174 -21.76 -5.42 -6.34
C ARG A 174 -22.65 -6.47 -7.01
N GLY A 175 -22.07 -7.60 -7.37
CA GLY A 175 -22.85 -8.83 -7.60
C GLY A 175 -23.36 -9.37 -6.26
N GLN A 176 -24.25 -10.36 -6.30
CA GLN A 176 -24.65 -11.12 -5.10
C GLN A 176 -23.44 -11.97 -4.63
N GLY A 177 -22.53 -11.36 -3.92
CA GLY A 177 -21.26 -11.96 -3.50
C GLY A 177 -20.94 -11.69 -2.04
N PRO A 178 -19.83 -12.21 -1.55
CA PRO A 178 -19.38 -12.03 -0.16
C PRO A 178 -19.20 -10.56 0.15
N GLU A 179 -19.37 -10.26 1.41
CA GLU A 179 -19.44 -8.91 1.96
C GLU A 179 -18.13 -8.15 1.91
N PHE A 180 -17.02 -8.83 1.82
CA PHE A 180 -15.67 -8.31 1.65
C PHE A 180 -14.87 -9.16 0.66
N GLY A 181 -13.85 -8.59 0.04
CA GLY A 181 -13.00 -9.33 -0.88
C GLY A 181 -11.61 -8.72 -1.03
N LEU A 182 -10.71 -9.50 -1.59
CA LEU A 182 -9.41 -9.03 -2.04
C LEU A 182 -9.53 -8.55 -3.49
N GLY A 183 -9.20 -7.28 -3.71
CA GLY A 183 -9.06 -6.69 -5.03
C GLY A 183 -7.61 -6.67 -5.49
N LEU A 184 -7.40 -6.79 -6.80
CA LEU A 184 -6.10 -6.64 -7.45
C LEU A 184 -6.15 -5.54 -8.50
N GLY A 185 -5.03 -4.82 -8.62
CA GLY A 185 -4.75 -3.88 -9.70
C GLY A 185 -3.35 -4.09 -10.26
N PHE A 186 -3.14 -3.66 -11.49
CA PHE A 186 -1.87 -3.71 -12.18
C PHE A 186 -1.49 -2.34 -12.71
N SER A 187 -0.18 -2.06 -12.77
CA SER A 187 0.31 -0.78 -13.25
C SER A 187 1.70 -0.96 -13.90
N PRO A 188 2.01 -0.18 -14.94
CA PRO A 188 3.36 -0.12 -15.50
C PRO A 188 4.34 0.67 -14.63
N ASP A 189 3.86 1.64 -13.85
CA ASP A 189 4.66 2.67 -13.19
C ASP A 189 4.36 2.85 -11.68
N GLY A 190 3.29 2.20 -11.16
CA GLY A 190 2.85 2.35 -9.78
C GLY A 190 1.96 3.58 -9.53
N ILE A 191 1.64 4.33 -10.58
CA ILE A 191 0.82 5.56 -10.53
C ILE A 191 -0.50 5.35 -11.29
N HIS A 192 -0.42 4.80 -12.50
CA HIS A 192 -1.58 4.55 -13.36
C HIS A 192 -2.01 3.09 -13.23
N TRP A 193 -3.20 2.86 -12.72
CA TRP A 193 -3.67 1.54 -12.33
C TRP A 193 -4.85 1.05 -13.16
N ASP A 194 -4.73 -0.19 -13.66
CA ASP A 194 -5.84 -0.96 -14.22
C ASP A 194 -6.27 -2.03 -13.23
N MET A 195 -7.54 -2.04 -12.87
CA MET A 195 -8.04 -3.06 -11.95
C MET A 195 -8.32 -4.38 -12.65
N TYR A 196 -8.04 -5.45 -11.96
CA TYR A 196 -8.32 -6.77 -12.49
C TYR A 196 -9.82 -6.98 -12.69
N SER A 197 -10.24 -7.37 -13.91
CA SER A 197 -11.64 -7.52 -14.25
C SER A 197 -12.36 -8.67 -13.53
N GLY A 198 -11.59 -9.61 -12.95
CA GLY A 198 -12.10 -10.73 -12.15
C GLY A 198 -12.17 -10.45 -10.65
N ASN A 199 -12.04 -9.19 -10.23
CA ASN A 199 -12.18 -8.82 -8.81
C ASN A 199 -13.60 -9.08 -8.29
N PRO A 200 -13.77 -9.46 -7.01
CA PRO A 200 -12.74 -9.83 -6.07
C PRO A 200 -12.12 -11.20 -6.38
N VAL A 201 -10.80 -11.33 -6.21
CA VAL A 201 -10.09 -12.61 -6.42
C VAL A 201 -10.27 -13.56 -5.25
N LEU A 202 -10.58 -13.04 -4.08
CA LEU A 202 -10.91 -13.81 -2.88
C LEU A 202 -12.05 -13.07 -2.16
N GLY A 203 -13.13 -13.81 -1.90
CA GLY A 203 -14.26 -13.31 -1.13
C GLY A 203 -14.19 -13.75 0.32
N SER A 204 -14.57 -12.90 1.25
CA SER A 204 -14.65 -13.23 2.67
C SER A 204 -15.96 -12.71 3.25
N ARG A 205 -16.48 -13.45 4.26
CA ARG A 205 -17.55 -12.99 5.14
C ARG A 205 -17.00 -12.30 6.40
N MET A 206 -15.69 -12.16 6.51
CA MET A 206 -15.05 -11.53 7.68
C MET A 206 -15.02 -10.01 7.54
N GLU A 207 -15.28 -9.34 8.64
CA GLU A 207 -15.42 -7.87 8.69
C GLU A 207 -14.12 -7.10 8.42
N THR A 208 -12.96 -7.72 8.58
CA THR A 208 -11.67 -7.07 8.30
C THR A 208 -10.61 -8.11 7.96
N PRO A 209 -10.35 -8.39 6.70
CA PRO A 209 -9.20 -9.21 6.36
C PRO A 209 -7.92 -8.38 6.52
N ALA A 210 -7.12 -8.69 7.53
CA ALA A 210 -5.73 -8.29 7.54
C ALA A 210 -4.98 -9.17 6.53
N TRP A 211 -4.50 -8.62 5.45
CA TRP A 211 -3.76 -9.34 4.43
C TRP A 211 -2.26 -9.14 4.67
N ALA A 212 -1.56 -10.23 4.86
CA ALA A 212 -0.12 -10.27 4.69
C ALA A 212 0.17 -10.95 3.36
N LEU A 213 0.83 -10.25 2.46
CA LEU A 213 1.47 -10.86 1.31
C LEU A 213 2.87 -11.27 1.75
N LEU A 214 3.11 -12.55 1.78
CA LEU A 214 4.42 -13.16 2.01
C LEU A 214 5.18 -13.28 0.71
#